data_3aa73bb27b3555ff3ef698dcc15ea6fa
#
_entry.id   3aa73bb27b3555ff3ef698dcc15ea6fa
#
_cell.length_a   1.000
_cell.length_b   1.000
_cell.length_c   1.000
_cell.angle_alpha   90.00
_cell.angle_beta   90.00
_cell.angle_gamma   90.00
#
_symmetry.space_group_name_H-M   'P 1'
#
loop_
_entity.id
_entity.type
_entity.pdbx_description
1 polymer ?
#
loop_
_entity_poly.entity_id
_entity_poly.type
_entity_poly.pdbx_seq_one_letter_code
_entity_poly.pdbx_strand_id
1 'polypeptide(L)'
;VPRFTEFDFGVSWVMGFFHQDGTHDGDTAAEIVANHLTGWSDEAALAVRRDARTLGNLPSETLEVLWNAGAEYLPSFETRLGSGAEWTRTVVGLCDARLSTEPDVRPLTGADTEDGTACLDAVVAEIEETRFLTAEVRAALIDCAHRCTPDLAFRVLLRAMAAARDASLSPDRYARLEAVGSALQYGEFVVDNVRFLVEEP
;
A
#
# COMPACT_ATOMS: atom_id res chain seq x y z
N VAL A 1 16.77 -14.45 -2.02
CA VAL A 1 16.30 -14.22 -0.65
C VAL A 1 14.85 -13.75 -0.73
N PRO A 2 13.90 -14.44 -0.08
CA PRO A 2 12.50 -14.05 -0.07
C PRO A 2 12.30 -12.71 0.62
N ARG A 3 11.09 -12.12 0.51
CA ARG A 3 10.72 -10.91 1.24
C ARG A 3 10.80 -11.14 2.74
N PHE A 4 11.04 -10.07 3.50
CA PHE A 4 11.17 -10.12 4.96
C PHE A 4 9.87 -10.53 5.68
N THR A 5 8.73 -10.49 4.99
CA THR A 5 7.42 -10.81 5.55
C THR A 5 6.56 -11.60 4.56
N GLU A 6 5.65 -12.43 5.08
CA GLU A 6 4.59 -13.09 4.32
C GLU A 6 3.31 -12.25 4.21
N PHE A 7 3.22 -11.16 5.00
CA PHE A 7 2.08 -10.25 5.05
C PHE A 7 2.31 -9.02 4.15
N ASP A 8 1.31 -8.14 4.08
CA ASP A 8 1.43 -6.85 3.44
C ASP A 8 2.54 -6.00 4.08
N PHE A 9 3.10 -5.08 3.33
CA PHE A 9 4.25 -4.27 3.75
C PHE A 9 4.24 -2.90 3.07
N GLY A 10 5.10 -2.01 3.54
CA GLY A 10 5.22 -0.67 2.96
C GLY A 10 3.99 0.20 3.20
N VAL A 11 3.72 1.12 2.29
CA VAL A 11 2.59 2.06 2.42
C VAL A 11 1.24 1.36 2.42
N SER A 12 1.07 0.29 1.64
CA SER A 12 -0.18 -0.48 1.64
C SER A 12 -0.49 -1.10 3.00
N TRP A 13 0.52 -1.56 3.71
CA TRP A 13 0.38 -2.01 5.09
C TRP A 13 -0.04 -0.86 6.02
N VAL A 14 0.55 0.32 5.90
CA VAL A 14 0.14 1.52 6.67
C VAL A 14 -1.32 1.89 6.40
N MET A 15 -1.78 1.81 5.16
CA MET A 15 -3.20 2.03 4.82
C MET A 15 -4.14 1.13 5.63
N GLY A 16 -3.70 -0.11 5.92
CA GLY A 16 -4.45 -1.07 6.71
C GLY A 16 -4.62 -0.72 8.20
N PHE A 17 -3.88 0.26 8.73
CA PHE A 17 -4.04 0.72 10.11
C PHE A 17 -5.33 1.50 10.33
N PHE A 18 -5.87 2.09 9.27
CA PHE A 18 -7.06 2.95 9.30
C PHE A 18 -8.33 2.13 9.09
N HIS A 19 -8.76 1.41 10.12
CA HIS A 19 -10.01 0.64 10.20
C HIS A 19 -10.88 1.17 11.33
N GLN A 20 -12.13 0.71 11.43
CA GLN A 20 -13.10 1.26 12.38
C GLN A 20 -12.63 1.22 13.85
N ASP A 21 -11.79 0.27 14.22
CA ASP A 21 -11.23 0.13 15.57
C ASP A 21 -9.86 0.83 15.72
N GLY A 22 -9.32 1.39 14.65
CA GLY A 22 -7.99 2.00 14.61
C GLY A 22 -7.83 3.25 15.48
N THR A 23 -8.93 3.87 15.90
CA THR A 23 -8.91 5.01 16.83
C THR A 23 -8.40 4.67 18.24
N HIS A 24 -8.28 3.39 18.56
CA HIS A 24 -7.66 2.93 19.81
C HIS A 24 -6.12 2.94 19.74
N ASP A 25 -5.55 3.06 18.56
CA ASP A 25 -4.11 3.00 18.33
C ASP A 25 -3.42 4.37 18.39
N GLY A 26 -4.18 5.45 18.51
CA GLY A 26 -3.68 6.83 18.64
C GLY A 26 -4.78 7.87 18.42
N ASP A 27 -4.57 9.08 18.92
CA ASP A 27 -5.52 10.21 18.81
C ASP A 27 -5.44 10.90 17.44
N THR A 28 -4.30 10.77 16.75
CA THR A 28 -4.06 11.33 15.42
C THR A 28 -3.57 10.26 14.45
N ALA A 29 -3.72 10.51 13.14
CA ALA A 29 -3.21 9.61 12.12
C ALA A 29 -1.69 9.38 12.24
N ALA A 30 -0.93 10.43 12.56
CA ALA A 30 0.51 10.32 12.77
C ALA A 30 0.86 9.44 13.98
N GLU A 31 0.12 9.55 15.09
CA GLU A 31 0.30 8.70 16.27
C GLU A 31 -0.03 7.24 15.98
N ILE A 32 -1.10 6.97 15.22
CA ILE A 32 -1.45 5.60 14.80
C ILE A 32 -0.28 4.98 14.05
N VAL A 33 0.27 5.67 13.05
CA VAL A 33 1.41 5.17 12.27
C VAL A 33 2.65 4.99 13.15
N ALA A 34 2.98 5.98 13.99
CA ALA A 34 4.16 5.92 14.86
C ALA A 34 4.07 4.76 15.85
N ASN A 35 2.90 4.52 16.45
CA ASN A 35 2.68 3.44 17.40
C ASN A 35 2.83 2.06 16.73
N HIS A 36 2.31 1.89 15.53
CA HIS A 36 2.52 0.65 14.78
C HIS A 36 3.99 0.45 14.41
N LEU A 37 4.68 1.48 13.91
CA LEU A 37 6.10 1.38 13.54
C LEU A 37 7.01 1.02 14.73
N THR A 38 6.68 1.44 15.94
CA THR A 38 7.46 1.16 17.15
C THR A 38 7.55 -0.34 17.45
N GLY A 39 6.48 -1.09 17.18
CA GLY A 39 6.41 -2.53 17.45
C GLY A 39 6.98 -3.43 16.32
N TRP A 40 7.45 -2.86 15.20
CA TRP A 40 7.82 -3.61 14.01
C TRP A 40 9.31 -3.56 13.69
N SER A 41 9.73 -4.46 12.81
CA SER A 41 11.14 -4.60 12.41
C SER A 41 11.64 -3.37 11.63
N ASP A 42 12.96 -3.25 11.54
CA ASP A 42 13.59 -2.19 10.74
C ASP A 42 13.25 -2.34 9.26
N GLU A 43 13.15 -3.57 8.75
CA GLU A 43 12.76 -3.85 7.37
C GLU A 43 11.35 -3.29 7.07
N ALA A 44 10.40 -3.42 8.01
CA ALA A 44 9.06 -2.86 7.86
C ALA A 44 9.09 -1.34 7.75
N ALA A 45 9.84 -0.66 8.62
CA ALA A 45 10.01 0.79 8.58
C ALA A 45 10.74 1.26 7.29
N LEU A 46 11.75 0.51 6.85
CA LEU A 46 12.47 0.78 5.60
C LEU A 46 11.56 0.64 4.37
N ALA A 47 10.70 -0.38 4.32
CA ALA A 47 9.76 -0.60 3.25
C ALA A 47 8.72 0.54 3.17
N VAL A 48 8.17 0.96 4.31
CA VAL A 48 7.25 2.12 4.38
C VAL A 48 7.94 3.38 3.89
N ARG A 49 9.15 3.66 4.38
CA ARG A 49 9.93 4.84 3.98
C ARG A 49 10.23 4.88 2.49
N ARG A 50 10.65 3.76 1.92
CA ARG A 50 10.90 3.62 0.49
C ARG A 50 9.65 3.95 -0.32
N ASP A 51 8.53 3.33 0.01
CA ASP A 51 7.27 3.52 -0.70
C ASP A 51 6.79 4.97 -0.59
N ALA A 52 6.80 5.55 0.61
CA ALA A 52 6.37 6.92 0.83
C ALA A 52 7.25 7.94 0.09
N ARG A 53 8.56 7.74 0.05
CA ARG A 53 9.48 8.57 -0.74
C ARG A 53 9.18 8.46 -2.24
N THR A 54 8.93 7.26 -2.72
CA THR A 54 8.60 7.02 -4.13
C THR A 54 7.27 7.66 -4.51
N LEU A 55 6.27 7.60 -3.63
CA LEU A 55 4.99 8.31 -3.81
C LEU A 55 5.16 9.83 -3.97
N GLY A 56 6.21 10.40 -3.41
CA GLY A 56 6.55 11.82 -3.60
C GLY A 56 6.75 12.24 -5.05
N ASN A 57 6.89 11.31 -6.00
CA ASN A 57 6.92 11.59 -7.45
C ASN A 57 5.54 11.93 -8.05
N LEU A 58 4.46 11.74 -7.29
CA LEU A 58 3.09 11.99 -7.73
C LEU A 58 2.59 13.37 -7.28
N PRO A 59 1.66 13.99 -8.05
CA PRO A 59 0.97 15.19 -7.60
C PRO A 59 0.18 14.96 -6.31
N SER A 60 0.01 16.02 -5.51
CA SER A 60 -0.68 15.94 -4.22
C SER A 60 -2.10 15.40 -4.34
N GLU A 61 -2.85 15.83 -5.36
CA GLU A 61 -4.21 15.34 -5.60
C GLU A 61 -4.24 13.84 -5.91
N THR A 62 -3.28 13.34 -6.66
CA THR A 62 -3.15 11.90 -6.95
C THR A 62 -2.87 11.11 -5.68
N LEU A 63 -2.01 11.65 -4.81
CA LEU A 63 -1.73 11.04 -3.49
C LEU A 63 -2.98 10.95 -2.62
N GLU A 64 -3.80 12.00 -2.59
CA GLU A 64 -5.06 12.01 -1.83
C GLU A 64 -6.01 10.91 -2.34
N VAL A 65 -6.13 10.75 -3.65
CA VAL A 65 -6.95 9.68 -4.26
C VAL A 65 -6.45 8.30 -3.83
N LEU A 66 -5.14 8.05 -3.89
CA LEU A 66 -4.55 6.76 -3.51
C LEU A 66 -4.73 6.45 -2.03
N TRP A 67 -4.43 7.40 -1.16
CA TRP A 67 -4.59 7.23 0.29
C TRP A 67 -6.05 6.99 0.67
N ASN A 68 -6.99 7.76 0.12
CA ASN A 68 -8.41 7.57 0.38
C ASN A 68 -8.94 6.23 -0.16
N ALA A 69 -8.40 5.75 -1.28
CA ALA A 69 -8.81 4.47 -1.85
C ALA A 69 -8.33 3.26 -1.04
N GLY A 70 -7.11 3.33 -0.49
CA GLY A 70 -6.49 2.22 0.23
C GLY A 70 -6.73 2.21 1.75
N ALA A 71 -7.09 3.36 2.33
CA ALA A 71 -7.30 3.53 3.78
C ALA A 71 -8.74 3.95 4.06
N GLU A 72 -9.58 2.99 4.44
CA GLU A 72 -11.04 3.15 4.55
C GLU A 72 -11.47 4.25 5.54
N TYR A 73 -10.77 4.36 6.66
CA TYR A 73 -11.08 5.32 7.75
C TYR A 73 -9.99 6.38 7.92
N LEU A 74 -9.32 6.74 6.82
CA LEU A 74 -8.34 7.82 6.87
C LEU A 74 -9.02 9.15 7.23
N PRO A 75 -8.46 9.93 8.16
CA PRO A 75 -8.94 11.29 8.44
C PRO A 75 -8.90 12.18 7.19
N SER A 76 -9.79 13.18 7.16
CA SER A 76 -9.88 14.11 6.03
C SER A 76 -8.58 14.88 5.81
N PHE A 77 -8.15 15.00 4.56
CA PHE A 77 -7.02 15.83 4.19
C PHE A 77 -7.28 17.30 4.52
N GLU A 78 -8.45 17.80 4.17
CA GLU A 78 -8.81 19.21 4.36
C GLU A 78 -8.75 19.66 5.82
N THR A 79 -9.18 18.81 6.76
CA THR A 79 -9.34 19.20 8.17
C THR A 79 -8.27 18.63 9.11
N ARG A 80 -7.56 17.57 8.70
CA ARG A 80 -6.67 16.83 9.61
C ARG A 80 -5.28 16.56 9.08
N LEU A 81 -5.15 16.22 7.80
CA LEU A 81 -3.88 15.75 7.21
C LEU A 81 -3.15 16.82 6.39
N GLY A 82 -3.81 17.93 6.06
CA GLY A 82 -3.30 18.95 5.17
C GLY A 82 -3.51 18.56 3.70
N SER A 83 -2.46 18.17 3.01
CA SER A 83 -2.52 17.68 1.64
C SER A 83 -1.96 16.27 1.51
N GLY A 84 -2.20 15.62 0.37
CA GLY A 84 -1.61 14.32 0.07
C GLY A 84 -0.08 14.33 0.15
N ALA A 85 0.54 15.40 -0.34
CA ALA A 85 1.99 15.58 -0.26
C ALA A 85 2.47 15.77 1.18
N GLU A 86 1.78 16.56 1.98
CA GLU A 86 2.12 16.80 3.40
C GLU A 86 1.99 15.52 4.23
N TRP A 87 0.91 14.79 4.07
CA TRP A 87 0.71 13.52 4.75
C TRP A 87 1.78 12.50 4.37
N THR A 88 2.07 12.34 3.10
CA THR A 88 3.10 11.42 2.61
C THR A 88 4.48 11.77 3.19
N ARG A 89 4.83 13.04 3.26
CA ARG A 89 6.07 13.50 3.94
C ARG A 89 6.06 13.24 5.44
N THR A 90 4.89 13.38 6.09
CA THR A 90 4.74 13.02 7.50
C THR A 90 5.07 11.56 7.74
N VAL A 91 4.56 10.66 6.89
CA VAL A 91 4.88 9.22 6.97
C VAL A 91 6.38 8.97 6.81
N VAL A 92 7.05 9.63 5.86
CA VAL A 92 8.52 9.55 5.72
C VAL A 92 9.21 9.98 7.01
N GLY A 93 8.82 11.11 7.58
CA GLY A 93 9.40 11.65 8.82
C GLY A 93 9.23 10.70 10.02
N LEU A 94 8.09 10.02 10.13
CA LEU A 94 7.85 9.03 11.18
C LEU A 94 8.77 7.81 11.02
N CYS A 95 8.99 7.35 9.80
CA CYS A 95 9.95 6.27 9.52
C CYS A 95 11.39 6.69 9.83
N ASP A 96 11.78 7.91 9.43
CA ASP A 96 13.12 8.45 9.72
C ASP A 96 13.34 8.57 11.25
N ALA A 97 12.35 9.04 12.00
CA ALA A 97 12.41 9.11 13.45
C ALA A 97 12.57 7.71 14.08
N ARG A 98 11.78 6.73 13.63
CA ARG A 98 11.87 5.34 14.11
C ARG A 98 13.25 4.73 13.83
N LEU A 99 13.76 4.89 12.62
CA LEU A 99 15.04 4.31 12.20
C LEU A 99 16.24 5.01 12.84
N SER A 100 16.13 6.29 13.23
CA SER A 100 17.20 7.02 13.88
C SER A 100 17.51 6.53 15.30
N THR A 101 16.61 5.74 15.91
CA THR A 101 16.83 5.15 17.24
C THR A 101 17.68 3.88 17.20
N GLU A 102 17.90 3.32 15.99
CA GLU A 102 18.64 2.07 15.80
C GLU A 102 20.08 2.36 15.31
N PRO A 103 21.10 1.82 15.97
CA PRO A 103 22.50 2.11 15.60
C PRO A 103 22.94 1.43 14.30
N ASP A 104 22.37 0.28 13.95
CA ASP A 104 22.84 -0.58 12.85
C ASP A 104 21.67 -1.07 11.97
N VAL A 105 20.96 -0.14 11.32
CA VAL A 105 19.89 -0.48 10.37
C VAL A 105 20.47 -1.13 9.11
N ARG A 106 20.12 -2.39 8.88
CA ARG A 106 20.51 -3.10 7.66
C ARG A 106 19.60 -2.70 6.48
N PRO A 107 20.19 -2.49 5.29
CA PRO A 107 19.36 -2.18 4.10
C PRO A 107 18.48 -3.39 3.73
N LEU A 108 17.39 -3.11 3.01
CA LEU A 108 16.57 -4.15 2.37
C LEU A 108 17.41 -4.96 1.37
N THR A 109 17.12 -6.25 1.23
CA THR A 109 17.85 -7.19 0.38
C THR A 109 16.90 -8.12 -0.39
N GLY A 110 17.44 -8.79 -1.42
CA GLY A 110 16.68 -9.80 -2.17
C GLY A 110 15.40 -9.25 -2.77
N ALA A 111 14.31 -9.99 -2.65
CA ALA A 111 13.01 -9.61 -3.19
C ALA A 111 12.50 -8.24 -2.68
N ASP A 112 12.92 -7.81 -1.49
CA ASP A 112 12.51 -6.51 -0.95
C ASP A 112 13.08 -5.32 -1.70
N THR A 113 14.07 -5.52 -2.57
CA THR A 113 14.64 -4.48 -3.44
C THR A 113 13.99 -4.42 -4.82
N GLU A 114 13.15 -5.39 -5.16
CA GLU A 114 12.49 -5.45 -6.45
C GLU A 114 11.33 -4.44 -6.55
N ASP A 115 11.26 -3.74 -7.65
CA ASP A 115 10.22 -2.74 -7.93
C ASP A 115 9.04 -3.27 -8.78
N GLY A 116 9.17 -4.48 -9.31
CA GLY A 116 8.15 -5.11 -10.13
C GLY A 116 8.08 -4.60 -11.57
N THR A 117 9.09 -3.93 -12.09
CA THR A 117 9.09 -3.35 -13.45
C THR A 117 8.71 -4.38 -14.51
N ALA A 118 9.14 -5.64 -14.39
CA ALA A 118 8.77 -6.71 -15.30
C ALA A 118 7.27 -7.05 -15.31
N CYS A 119 6.53 -6.65 -14.28
CA CYS A 119 5.09 -6.91 -14.13
C CYS A 119 4.23 -5.70 -14.53
N LEU A 120 4.79 -4.61 -15.04
CA LEU A 120 4.08 -3.36 -15.31
C LEU A 120 2.81 -3.58 -16.13
N ASP A 121 2.90 -4.24 -17.27
CA ASP A 121 1.76 -4.46 -18.17
C ASP A 121 0.66 -5.29 -17.50
N ALA A 122 1.04 -6.31 -16.75
CA ALA A 122 0.09 -7.15 -16.02
C ALA A 122 -0.61 -6.36 -14.90
N VAL A 123 0.12 -5.54 -14.15
CA VAL A 123 -0.44 -4.69 -13.10
C VAL A 123 -1.41 -3.66 -13.69
N VAL A 124 -1.03 -2.99 -14.77
CA VAL A 124 -1.90 -2.01 -15.45
C VAL A 124 -3.17 -2.68 -15.96
N ALA A 125 -3.06 -3.87 -16.56
CA ALA A 125 -4.24 -4.62 -17.03
C ALA A 125 -5.22 -4.95 -15.88
N GLU A 126 -4.71 -5.40 -14.73
CA GLU A 126 -5.56 -5.69 -13.56
C GLU A 126 -6.21 -4.41 -12.99
N ILE A 127 -5.50 -3.27 -12.99
CA ILE A 127 -6.10 -1.98 -12.61
C ILE A 127 -7.24 -1.61 -13.56
N GLU A 128 -7.04 -1.70 -14.85
CA GLU A 128 -8.03 -1.35 -15.86
C GLU A 128 -9.28 -2.23 -15.79
N GLU A 129 -9.12 -3.51 -15.48
CA GLU A 129 -10.24 -4.45 -15.30
C GLU A 129 -11.04 -4.25 -14.01
N THR A 130 -10.52 -3.52 -13.02
CA THR A 130 -11.19 -3.30 -11.73
C THR A 130 -12.30 -2.26 -11.84
N ARG A 131 -13.41 -2.63 -12.50
CA ARG A 131 -14.50 -1.70 -12.84
C ARG A 131 -15.33 -1.23 -11.65
N PHE A 132 -15.27 -1.90 -10.51
CA PHE A 132 -15.92 -1.44 -9.28
C PHE A 132 -15.14 -0.30 -8.58
N LEU A 133 -13.90 -0.03 -8.97
CA LEU A 133 -13.20 1.20 -8.60
C LEU A 133 -13.56 2.33 -9.58
N THR A 134 -13.60 3.56 -9.08
CA THR A 134 -13.86 4.73 -9.92
C THR A 134 -12.77 4.93 -10.96
N ALA A 135 -13.10 5.61 -12.06
CA ALA A 135 -12.11 5.94 -13.09
C ALA A 135 -10.96 6.77 -12.54
N GLU A 136 -11.24 7.66 -11.59
CA GLU A 136 -10.23 8.49 -10.91
C GLU A 136 -9.24 7.63 -10.10
N VAL A 137 -9.73 6.66 -9.34
CA VAL A 137 -8.88 5.73 -8.57
C VAL A 137 -8.03 4.88 -9.51
N ARG A 138 -8.62 4.34 -10.59
CA ARG A 138 -7.85 3.57 -11.57
C ARG A 138 -6.77 4.41 -12.24
N ALA A 139 -7.07 5.65 -12.62
CA ALA A 139 -6.07 6.56 -13.21
C ALA A 139 -4.92 6.85 -12.23
N ALA A 140 -5.22 7.10 -10.96
CA ALA A 140 -4.21 7.30 -9.93
C ALA A 140 -3.32 6.08 -9.71
N LEU A 141 -3.90 4.88 -9.72
CA LEU A 141 -3.16 3.61 -9.64
C LEU A 141 -2.25 3.38 -10.85
N ILE A 142 -2.71 3.71 -12.07
CA ILE A 142 -1.91 3.62 -13.30
C ILE A 142 -0.74 4.61 -13.23
N ASP A 143 -0.98 5.84 -12.79
CA ASP A 143 0.10 6.82 -12.55
C ASP A 143 1.12 6.30 -11.53
N CYS A 144 0.66 5.67 -10.48
CA CYS A 144 1.53 5.03 -9.48
C CYS A 144 2.38 3.91 -10.11
N ALA A 145 1.78 3.05 -10.95
CA ALA A 145 2.51 1.98 -11.61
C ALA A 145 3.63 2.50 -12.53
N HIS A 146 3.38 3.59 -13.26
CA HIS A 146 4.33 4.18 -14.20
C HIS A 146 5.36 5.09 -13.56
N ARG A 147 4.96 5.91 -12.59
CA ARG A 147 5.80 6.98 -12.00
C ARG A 147 6.41 6.62 -10.66
N CYS A 148 5.88 5.60 -10.01
CA CYS A 148 6.46 5.00 -8.82
C CYS A 148 6.96 3.60 -9.16
N THR A 149 6.27 2.56 -8.69
CA THR A 149 6.61 1.17 -9.03
C THR A 149 5.36 0.33 -9.26
N PRO A 150 5.41 -0.68 -10.15
CA PRO A 150 4.32 -1.66 -10.29
C PRO A 150 4.04 -2.42 -9.01
N ASP A 151 5.07 -2.76 -8.23
CA ASP A 151 4.93 -3.42 -6.93
C ASP A 151 4.06 -2.60 -5.99
N LEU A 152 4.37 -1.32 -5.80
CA LEU A 152 3.58 -0.44 -4.94
C LEU A 152 2.15 -0.26 -5.45
N ALA A 153 1.98 0.00 -6.75
CA ALA A 153 0.66 0.16 -7.36
C ALA A 153 -0.22 -1.08 -7.18
N PHE A 154 0.34 -2.27 -7.31
CA PHE A 154 -0.41 -3.53 -7.14
C PHE A 154 -0.84 -3.74 -5.68
N ARG A 155 0.02 -3.48 -4.71
CA ARG A 155 -0.35 -3.56 -3.29
C ARG A 155 -1.44 -2.53 -2.91
N VAL A 156 -1.36 -1.32 -3.44
CA VAL A 156 -2.41 -0.29 -3.23
C VAL A 156 -3.72 -0.70 -3.94
N LEU A 157 -3.65 -1.30 -5.13
CA LEU A 157 -4.83 -1.88 -5.80
C LEU A 157 -5.52 -2.91 -4.91
N LEU A 158 -4.79 -3.85 -4.32
CA LEU A 158 -5.35 -4.85 -3.41
C LEU A 158 -6.05 -4.19 -2.20
N ARG A 159 -5.46 -3.14 -1.64
CA ARG A 159 -6.07 -2.35 -0.56
C ARG A 159 -7.36 -1.66 -1.01
N ALA A 160 -7.34 -1.04 -2.18
CA ALA A 160 -8.51 -0.37 -2.74
C ALA A 160 -9.65 -1.36 -3.04
N MET A 161 -9.33 -2.55 -3.54
CA MET A 161 -10.30 -3.64 -3.71
C MET A 161 -10.94 -4.03 -2.38
N ALA A 162 -10.13 -4.25 -1.34
CA ALA A 162 -10.61 -4.66 -0.03
C ALA A 162 -11.52 -3.60 0.63
N ALA A 163 -11.27 -2.33 0.38
CA ALA A 163 -12.04 -1.21 0.92
C ALA A 163 -13.30 -0.86 0.10
N ALA A 164 -13.42 -1.34 -1.13
CA ALA A 164 -14.53 -1.02 -2.01
C ALA A 164 -15.83 -1.75 -1.61
N ARG A 165 -16.95 -1.02 -1.57
CA ARG A 165 -18.24 -1.56 -1.05
C ARG A 165 -18.86 -2.63 -1.92
N ASP A 166 -18.77 -2.48 -3.24
CA ASP A 166 -19.43 -3.37 -4.21
C ASP A 166 -18.40 -4.25 -4.94
N ALA A 167 -17.29 -4.55 -4.26
CA ALA A 167 -16.22 -5.34 -4.82
C ALA A 167 -16.61 -6.81 -4.88
N SER A 168 -16.35 -7.43 -6.01
CA SER A 168 -16.39 -8.89 -6.18
C SER A 168 -15.34 -9.33 -7.18
N LEU A 169 -14.86 -10.56 -7.02
CA LEU A 169 -13.86 -11.17 -7.88
C LEU A 169 -14.36 -12.54 -8.35
N SER A 170 -14.25 -12.82 -9.65
CA SER A 170 -14.38 -14.17 -10.14
C SER A 170 -13.19 -15.02 -9.69
N PRO A 171 -13.35 -16.35 -9.57
CA PRO A 171 -12.22 -17.25 -9.27
C PRO A 171 -11.06 -17.11 -10.26
N ASP A 172 -11.35 -16.96 -11.56
CA ASP A 172 -10.34 -16.79 -12.59
C ASP A 172 -9.55 -15.48 -12.41
N ARG A 173 -10.25 -14.42 -12.03
CA ARG A 173 -9.61 -13.15 -11.76
C ARG A 173 -8.71 -13.20 -10.52
N TYR A 174 -9.19 -13.82 -9.46
CA TYR A 174 -8.39 -14.04 -8.26
C TYR A 174 -7.11 -14.83 -8.59
N ALA A 175 -7.21 -15.90 -9.41
CA ALA A 175 -6.05 -16.66 -9.85
C ALA A 175 -5.02 -15.81 -10.63
N ARG A 176 -5.48 -14.84 -11.44
CA ARG A 176 -4.57 -13.89 -12.12
C ARG A 176 -3.87 -12.96 -11.11
N LEU A 177 -4.60 -12.48 -10.10
CA LEU A 177 -3.98 -11.67 -9.03
C LEU A 177 -2.92 -12.47 -8.27
N GLU A 178 -3.18 -13.75 -7.97
CA GLU A 178 -2.19 -14.64 -7.37
C GLU A 178 -0.95 -14.84 -8.27
N ALA A 179 -1.14 -14.95 -9.58
CA ALA A 179 -0.03 -15.07 -10.53
C ALA A 179 0.84 -13.80 -10.56
N VAL A 180 0.23 -12.62 -10.51
CA VAL A 180 0.96 -11.34 -10.39
C VAL A 180 1.71 -11.28 -9.05
N GLY A 181 1.05 -11.63 -7.94
CA GLY A 181 1.67 -11.68 -6.62
C GLY A 181 2.88 -12.61 -6.57
N SER A 182 2.78 -13.78 -7.21
CA SER A 182 3.89 -14.73 -7.32
C SER A 182 5.05 -14.17 -8.14
N ALA A 183 4.76 -13.49 -9.25
CA ALA A 183 5.77 -12.83 -10.07
C ALA A 183 6.47 -11.69 -9.31
N LEU A 184 5.75 -10.99 -8.43
CA LEU A 184 6.27 -9.96 -7.52
C LEU A 184 6.92 -10.55 -6.25
N GLN A 185 7.00 -11.87 -6.15
CA GLN A 185 7.60 -12.60 -5.02
C GLN A 185 6.95 -12.26 -3.66
N TYR A 186 5.64 -12.08 -3.65
CA TYR A 186 4.92 -11.83 -2.40
C TYR A 186 4.82 -13.09 -1.53
N GLY A 187 4.73 -12.87 -0.22
CA GLY A 187 4.34 -13.89 0.72
C GLY A 187 2.86 -14.27 0.62
N GLU A 188 2.49 -15.36 1.27
CA GLU A 188 1.19 -16.01 1.16
C GLU A 188 -0.01 -15.05 1.38
N PHE A 189 0.11 -14.13 2.34
CA PHE A 189 -1.04 -13.35 2.81
C PHE A 189 -1.24 -12.02 2.10
N VAL A 190 -0.40 -11.63 1.14
CA VAL A 190 -0.55 -10.32 0.46
C VAL A 190 -1.76 -10.32 -0.46
N VAL A 191 -1.85 -11.28 -1.38
CA VAL A 191 -3.01 -11.39 -2.29
C VAL A 191 -4.22 -11.99 -1.57
N ASP A 192 -4.00 -12.86 -0.57
CA ASP A 192 -5.05 -13.46 0.25
C ASP A 192 -5.94 -12.40 0.95
N ASN A 193 -5.44 -11.20 1.16
CA ASN A 193 -6.23 -10.08 1.69
C ASN A 193 -7.50 -9.74 0.90
N VAL A 194 -7.59 -10.12 -0.36
CA VAL A 194 -8.81 -9.93 -1.18
C VAL A 194 -9.57 -11.21 -1.48
N ARG A 195 -9.17 -12.34 -0.90
CA ARG A 195 -9.82 -13.64 -1.12
C ARG A 195 -11.29 -13.65 -0.72
N PHE A 196 -11.66 -12.90 0.31
CA PHE A 196 -13.05 -12.78 0.77
C PHE A 196 -14.00 -12.16 -0.27
N LEU A 197 -13.44 -11.52 -1.33
CA LEU A 197 -14.20 -10.95 -2.44
C LEU A 197 -14.54 -11.99 -3.53
N VAL A 198 -13.96 -13.18 -3.46
CA VAL A 198 -14.18 -14.22 -4.47
C VAL A 198 -15.59 -14.76 -4.35
N GLU A 199 -16.34 -14.70 -5.46
CA GLU A 199 -17.69 -15.22 -5.54
C GLU A 199 -17.67 -16.76 -5.41
N GLU A 200 -18.52 -17.27 -4.53
CA GLU A 200 -18.75 -18.72 -4.47
C GLU A 200 -19.47 -19.18 -5.74
N PRO A 201 -19.11 -20.36 -6.30
CA PRO A 201 -19.72 -20.89 -7.51
C PRO A 201 -21.19 -21.29 -7.33
#